data_aac67cdf60fae151cf81c33fe3169546
#
_entry.id   aac67cdf60fae151cf81c33fe3169546
#
_cell.length_a   1.000
_cell.length_b   1.000
_cell.length_c   1.000
_cell.angle_alpha   90.00
_cell.angle_beta   90.00
_cell.angle_gamma   90.00
#
_symmetry.space_group_name_H-M   'P 1'
#
loop_
_entity.id
_entity.type
_entity.pdbx_description
1 polymer ?
#
loop_
_entity_poly.entity_id
_entity_poly.type
_entity_poly.pdbx_seq_one_letter_code
_entity_poly.pdbx_strand_id
1 'polypeptide(L)'
;MSVISGLFNVLALLYIGRALQLVVQIIRNWAELRQEPLTRAKQQQAEQAAFFVGVPPAVLVHELAHAAAIWLFGGQVVEFGYRVFWGYVVPQGTFTPTQNWIIALAGTLGSLAFGLALWLLLRRHASRTVQYFGLRAFRFQLYFSLLYYPVFSLFLPIGDWRTIYDFVATPLLSGAAAVVHVALLLWFWRADRAGAFEMPAFDTAAEQAHFEATAVATGDPAAQLRAVQTLRQGGAPHQANRSLAAFIATYPQSAEGQLQRALLSAQGRGGVGRDAAEAARRALALGLREPGDAALARQLVALHELERGDGRAAQAELDAALSAAPGYDPDWLPGLRRAELHALRGQAYRRQARYEDAYREIGLGLDLAMAAGREDVARRLRDEQQLTEKHAGRDLSAPLEKHNVPLP
;
A
#
# COMPACT_ATOMS: atom_id res chain seq x y z
N MET A 1 29.12 11.81 21.88
CA MET A 1 27.79 11.65 21.24
C MET A 1 27.65 10.20 20.80
N SER A 2 26.58 9.49 21.19
CA SER A 2 26.41 8.09 20.79
C SER A 2 26.14 8.00 19.29
N VAL A 3 26.55 6.90 18.64
CA VAL A 3 26.28 6.60 17.22
C VAL A 3 24.77 6.72 16.92
N ILE A 4 23.95 6.36 17.89
CA ILE A 4 22.49 6.45 17.82
C ILE A 4 22.03 7.90 17.63
N SER A 5 22.56 8.88 18.40
CA SER A 5 22.16 10.28 18.26
C SER A 5 22.63 10.89 16.92
N GLY A 6 23.78 10.44 16.41
CA GLY A 6 24.22 10.81 15.06
C GLY A 6 23.26 10.33 13.97
N LEU A 7 22.82 9.08 14.04
CA LEU A 7 21.85 8.50 13.11
C LEU A 7 20.52 9.26 13.14
N PHE A 8 19.98 9.55 14.32
CA PHE A 8 18.72 10.31 14.47
C PHE A 8 18.83 11.73 13.87
N ASN A 9 19.97 12.39 14.02
CA ASN A 9 20.18 13.73 13.42
C ASN A 9 20.22 13.67 11.89
N VAL A 10 20.86 12.66 11.29
CA VAL A 10 20.85 12.46 9.82
C VAL A 10 19.44 12.18 9.31
N LEU A 11 18.71 11.30 9.98
CA LEU A 11 17.32 11.01 9.64
C LEU A 11 16.43 12.25 9.75
N ALA A 12 16.65 13.10 10.78
CA ALA A 12 15.94 14.38 10.93
C ALA A 12 16.20 15.33 9.76
N LEU A 13 17.44 15.45 9.30
CA LEU A 13 17.78 16.30 8.17
C LEU A 13 17.13 15.83 6.87
N LEU A 14 17.16 14.52 6.59
CA LEU A 14 16.48 13.92 5.43
C LEU A 14 14.97 14.13 5.49
N TYR A 15 14.38 13.94 6.67
CA TYR A 15 12.96 14.18 6.89
C TYR A 15 12.58 15.65 6.65
N ILE A 16 13.34 16.60 7.21
CA ILE A 16 13.12 18.05 7.00
C ILE A 16 13.24 18.41 5.53
N GLY A 17 14.26 17.91 4.82
CA GLY A 17 14.44 18.16 3.39
C GLY A 17 13.22 17.69 2.58
N ARG A 18 12.71 16.48 2.88
CA ARG A 18 11.51 15.94 2.20
C ARG A 18 10.25 16.71 2.58
N ALA A 19 10.08 17.08 3.85
CA ALA A 19 8.94 17.89 4.30
C ALA A 19 8.90 19.25 3.60
N LEU A 20 10.01 19.96 3.54
CA LEU A 20 10.12 21.26 2.83
C LEU A 20 9.83 21.13 1.34
N GLN A 21 10.39 20.10 0.69
CA GLN A 21 10.09 19.81 -0.72
C GLN A 21 8.58 19.63 -0.96
N LEU A 22 7.91 18.85 -0.11
CA LEU A 22 6.47 18.61 -0.20
C LEU A 22 5.67 19.89 0.06
N VAL A 23 6.04 20.69 1.06
CA VAL A 23 5.37 21.97 1.33
C VAL A 23 5.46 22.89 0.11
N VAL A 24 6.64 23.01 -0.49
CA VAL A 24 6.83 23.82 -1.71
C VAL A 24 5.97 23.27 -2.87
N GLN A 25 5.93 21.95 -3.07
CA GLN A 25 5.10 21.33 -4.10
C GLN A 25 3.60 21.59 -3.85
N ILE A 26 3.14 21.45 -2.60
CA ILE A 26 1.76 21.71 -2.21
C ILE A 26 1.39 23.18 -2.48
N ILE A 27 2.24 24.13 -2.08
CA ILE A 27 2.00 25.55 -2.31
C ILE A 27 1.92 25.86 -3.80
N ARG A 28 2.87 25.35 -4.61
CA ARG A 28 2.89 25.57 -6.05
C ARG A 28 1.67 24.99 -6.76
N ASN A 29 1.22 23.81 -6.34
CA ASN A 29 0.14 23.08 -6.99
C ASN A 29 -1.19 23.22 -6.23
N TRP A 30 -1.31 24.20 -5.30
CA TRP A 30 -2.47 24.31 -4.41
C TRP A 30 -3.80 24.45 -5.16
N ALA A 31 -3.83 25.21 -6.25
CA ALA A 31 -5.02 25.38 -7.06
C ALA A 31 -5.49 24.05 -7.69
N GLU A 32 -4.55 23.26 -8.22
CA GLU A 32 -4.81 21.95 -8.81
C GLU A 32 -5.22 20.92 -7.76
N LEU A 33 -4.54 20.89 -6.60
CA LEU A 33 -4.83 19.96 -5.52
C LEU A 33 -6.24 20.10 -4.96
N ARG A 34 -6.80 21.31 -5.01
CA ARG A 34 -8.18 21.55 -4.54
C ARG A 34 -9.26 21.24 -5.56
N GLN A 35 -8.90 21.04 -6.85
CA GLN A 35 -9.87 20.67 -7.87
C GLN A 35 -10.32 19.22 -7.72
N GLU A 36 -11.58 18.95 -7.99
CA GLU A 36 -12.09 17.59 -8.11
C GLU A 36 -11.78 16.99 -9.50
N PRO A 37 -11.60 15.70 -9.60
CA PRO A 37 -11.74 14.70 -8.55
C PRO A 37 -10.45 14.53 -7.71
N LEU A 38 -10.55 13.74 -6.63
CA LEU A 38 -9.38 13.16 -5.94
C LEU A 38 -8.76 12.11 -6.86
N THR A 39 -7.65 12.44 -7.51
CA THR A 39 -6.91 11.49 -8.38
C THR A 39 -5.94 10.64 -7.58
N ARG A 40 -5.42 9.54 -8.17
CA ARG A 40 -4.38 8.69 -7.54
C ARG A 40 -3.11 9.47 -7.21
N ALA A 41 -2.70 10.40 -8.07
CA ALA A 41 -1.54 11.26 -7.82
C ALA A 41 -1.76 12.17 -6.60
N LYS A 42 -2.94 12.82 -6.52
CA LYS A 42 -3.31 13.65 -5.37
C LYS A 42 -3.44 12.83 -4.08
N GLN A 43 -4.00 11.62 -4.16
CA GLN A 43 -4.09 10.69 -3.05
C GLN A 43 -2.69 10.35 -2.50
N GLN A 44 -1.75 9.97 -3.37
CA GLN A 44 -0.38 9.67 -2.99
C GLN A 44 0.34 10.89 -2.40
N GLN A 45 0.14 12.08 -2.97
CA GLN A 45 0.71 13.32 -2.44
C GLN A 45 0.14 13.67 -1.07
N ALA A 46 -1.17 13.50 -0.87
CA ALA A 46 -1.82 13.72 0.42
C ALA A 46 -1.35 12.72 1.49
N GLU A 47 -1.08 11.46 1.13
CA GLU A 47 -0.48 10.47 2.04
C GLU A 47 0.93 10.88 2.48
N GLN A 48 1.77 11.29 1.52
CA GLN A 48 3.10 11.78 1.85
C GLN A 48 3.03 13.04 2.73
N ALA A 49 2.12 13.97 2.43
CA ALA A 49 1.92 15.17 3.23
C ALA A 49 1.41 14.82 4.64
N ALA A 50 0.51 13.84 4.79
CA ALA A 50 0.01 13.38 6.08
C ALA A 50 1.15 12.89 6.99
N PHE A 51 2.15 12.23 6.42
CA PHE A 51 3.34 11.80 7.15
C PHE A 51 4.35 12.95 7.34
N PHE A 52 4.83 13.56 6.27
CA PHE A 52 5.96 14.51 6.36
C PHE A 52 5.57 15.90 6.88
N VAL A 53 4.32 16.32 6.70
CA VAL A 53 3.83 17.64 7.13
C VAL A 53 2.90 17.55 8.34
N GLY A 54 2.13 16.46 8.47
CA GLY A 54 1.20 16.26 9.58
C GLY A 54 1.85 15.78 10.88
N VAL A 55 2.94 15.01 10.81
CA VAL A 55 3.64 14.47 12.00
C VAL A 55 4.36 15.55 12.79
N PRO A 56 5.13 16.51 12.21
CA PRO A 56 5.83 17.51 12.99
C PRO A 56 4.97 18.30 13.99
N PRO A 57 3.84 18.91 13.59
CA PRO A 57 3.00 19.60 14.55
C PRO A 57 2.37 18.65 15.59
N ALA A 58 2.12 17.38 15.25
CA ALA A 58 1.64 16.41 16.23
C ALA A 58 2.68 16.09 17.30
N VAL A 59 3.96 15.99 16.93
CA VAL A 59 5.06 15.85 17.89
C VAL A 59 5.18 17.09 18.78
N LEU A 60 5.06 18.28 18.21
CA LEU A 60 5.06 19.51 19.02
C LEU A 60 3.91 19.50 20.05
N VAL A 61 2.70 19.13 19.63
CA VAL A 61 1.54 19.04 20.55
C VAL A 61 1.74 17.96 21.60
N HIS A 62 2.41 16.84 21.25
CA HIS A 62 2.80 15.79 22.20
C HIS A 62 3.67 16.38 23.34
N GLU A 63 4.75 17.07 23.00
CA GLU A 63 5.65 17.66 23.99
C GLU A 63 4.96 18.78 24.79
N LEU A 64 4.13 19.60 24.15
CA LEU A 64 3.34 20.62 24.84
C LEU A 64 2.33 20.02 25.82
N ALA A 65 1.78 18.84 25.52
CA ALA A 65 0.88 18.13 26.43
C ALA A 65 1.61 17.63 27.69
N HIS A 66 2.84 17.12 27.54
CA HIS A 66 3.70 16.82 28.70
C HIS A 66 3.96 18.06 29.53
N ALA A 67 4.37 19.17 28.89
CA ALA A 67 4.64 20.43 29.57
C ALA A 67 3.40 20.94 30.34
N ALA A 68 2.24 20.88 29.71
CA ALA A 68 0.98 21.28 30.36
C ALA A 68 0.65 20.42 31.59
N ALA A 69 0.87 19.10 31.52
CA ALA A 69 0.67 18.21 32.66
C ALA A 69 1.68 18.47 33.78
N ILE A 70 2.95 18.76 33.45
CA ILE A 70 3.98 19.15 34.44
C ILE A 70 3.55 20.42 35.20
N TRP A 71 3.13 21.45 34.47
CA TRP A 71 2.67 22.71 35.07
C TRP A 71 1.38 22.50 35.90
N LEU A 72 0.47 21.68 35.46
CA LEU A 72 -0.76 21.34 36.21
C LEU A 72 -0.45 20.74 37.58
N PHE A 73 0.63 19.97 37.69
CA PHE A 73 1.10 19.40 38.96
C PHE A 73 2.08 20.28 39.72
N GLY A 74 2.23 21.56 39.35
CA GLY A 74 3.10 22.53 40.05
C GLY A 74 4.58 22.39 39.78
N GLY A 75 4.97 21.59 38.76
CA GLY A 75 6.33 21.46 38.30
C GLY A 75 6.73 22.58 37.35
N GLN A 76 8.01 22.58 36.96
CA GLN A 76 8.57 23.45 35.94
C GLN A 76 9.19 22.65 34.81
N VAL A 77 9.17 23.21 33.60
CA VAL A 77 9.90 22.69 32.46
C VAL A 77 11.21 23.40 32.37
N VAL A 78 12.32 22.69 32.62
CA VAL A 78 13.69 23.26 32.59
C VAL A 78 14.34 23.14 31.22
N GLU A 79 13.94 22.17 30.43
CA GLU A 79 14.41 22.01 29.06
C GLU A 79 13.27 21.52 28.18
N PHE A 80 13.16 22.11 26.99
CA PHE A 80 12.21 21.72 25.96
C PHE A 80 12.95 21.51 24.63
N GLY A 81 12.98 20.29 24.17
CA GLY A 81 13.62 19.93 22.88
C GLY A 81 12.59 19.54 21.84
N TYR A 82 12.70 20.14 20.65
CA TYR A 82 11.89 19.78 19.49
C TYR A 82 12.77 19.57 18.27
N ARG A 83 12.69 18.37 17.68
CA ARG A 83 13.52 17.92 16.56
C ARG A 83 12.67 17.43 15.39
N VAL A 84 11.54 18.07 15.14
CA VAL A 84 10.59 17.83 14.04
C VAL A 84 9.82 16.52 14.16
N PHE A 85 10.47 15.35 14.22
CA PHE A 85 9.79 14.04 14.33
C PHE A 85 10.02 13.36 15.70
N TRP A 86 10.72 13.99 16.60
CA TRP A 86 10.85 13.61 18.01
C TRP A 86 11.10 14.83 18.88
N GLY A 87 10.77 14.72 20.14
CA GLY A 87 10.99 15.79 21.10
C GLY A 87 11.26 15.22 22.49
N TYR A 88 11.43 16.12 23.45
CA TYR A 88 11.50 15.78 24.86
C TYR A 88 11.21 16.99 25.72
N VAL A 89 10.72 16.73 26.91
CA VAL A 89 10.52 17.73 27.97
C VAL A 89 11.22 17.23 29.24
N VAL A 90 12.07 18.07 29.82
CA VAL A 90 12.72 17.76 31.10
C VAL A 90 11.96 18.47 32.23
N PRO A 91 11.29 17.71 33.11
CA PRO A 91 10.59 18.28 34.25
C PRO A 91 11.52 18.57 35.40
N GLN A 92 11.21 19.61 36.15
CA GLN A 92 11.77 19.89 37.48
C GLN A 92 10.63 19.93 38.48
N GLY A 93 10.76 19.15 39.56
CA GLY A 93 9.80 19.02 40.63
C GLY A 93 9.79 17.60 41.21
N THR A 94 8.98 17.41 42.24
CA THR A 94 8.74 16.08 42.81
C THR A 94 7.35 15.64 42.43
N PHE A 95 7.25 14.51 41.73
CA PHE A 95 5.99 13.99 41.28
C PHE A 95 5.74 12.60 41.86
N THR A 96 4.54 12.33 42.29
CA THR A 96 4.08 10.99 42.69
C THR A 96 4.11 10.04 41.48
N PRO A 97 4.16 8.71 41.70
CA PRO A 97 4.06 7.76 40.60
C PRO A 97 2.83 7.99 39.70
N THR A 98 1.68 8.33 40.29
CA THR A 98 0.45 8.65 39.56
C THR A 98 0.60 9.90 38.69
N GLN A 99 1.23 10.95 39.21
CA GLN A 99 1.46 12.17 38.45
C GLN A 99 2.43 11.93 37.27
N ASN A 100 3.51 11.19 37.49
CA ASN A 100 4.44 10.78 36.44
C ASN A 100 3.71 9.98 35.34
N TRP A 101 2.83 9.07 35.76
CA TRP A 101 2.01 8.29 34.82
C TRP A 101 1.09 9.20 33.97
N ILE A 102 0.42 10.19 34.58
CA ILE A 102 -0.44 11.14 33.88
C ILE A 102 0.40 12.02 32.93
N ILE A 103 1.57 12.49 33.36
CA ILE A 103 2.49 13.26 32.51
C ILE A 103 2.87 12.43 31.29
N ALA A 104 3.26 11.17 31.47
CA ALA A 104 3.61 10.28 30.36
C ALA A 104 2.43 10.05 29.41
N LEU A 105 1.22 9.82 29.93
CA LEU A 105 0.03 9.62 29.10
C LEU A 105 -0.36 10.88 28.33
N ALA A 106 -0.14 12.07 28.89
CA ALA A 106 -0.54 13.35 28.30
C ALA A 106 0.01 13.54 26.87
N GLY A 107 1.27 13.19 26.61
CA GLY A 107 1.86 13.27 25.27
C GLY A 107 1.10 12.43 24.24
N THR A 108 0.86 11.17 24.56
CA THR A 108 0.09 10.26 23.69
C THR A 108 -1.33 10.80 23.40
N LEU A 109 -2.01 11.28 24.44
CA LEU A 109 -3.33 11.89 24.29
C LEU A 109 -3.29 13.18 23.46
N GLY A 110 -2.24 14.01 23.64
CA GLY A 110 -2.02 15.21 22.82
C GLY A 110 -1.91 14.91 21.34
N SER A 111 -1.11 13.92 20.96
CA SER A 111 -0.97 13.48 19.56
C SER A 111 -2.28 12.97 18.98
N LEU A 112 -3.02 12.14 19.72
CA LEU A 112 -4.31 11.61 19.28
C LEU A 112 -5.35 12.71 19.14
N ALA A 113 -5.41 13.64 20.11
CA ALA A 113 -6.31 14.80 20.07
C ALA A 113 -6.01 15.71 18.88
N PHE A 114 -4.74 15.99 18.59
CA PHE A 114 -4.32 16.75 17.41
C PHE A 114 -4.78 16.07 16.11
N GLY A 115 -4.52 14.78 15.94
CA GLY A 115 -4.92 14.06 14.73
C GLY A 115 -6.45 14.06 14.55
N LEU A 116 -7.20 13.82 15.62
CA LEU A 116 -8.66 13.85 15.61
C LEU A 116 -9.17 15.25 15.28
N ALA A 117 -8.66 16.30 15.92
CA ALA A 117 -9.04 17.69 15.66
C ALA A 117 -8.79 18.09 14.21
N LEU A 118 -7.60 17.75 13.67
CA LEU A 118 -7.26 18.02 12.28
C LEU A 118 -8.26 17.34 11.32
N TRP A 119 -8.59 16.07 11.55
CA TRP A 119 -9.58 15.38 10.73
C TRP A 119 -10.98 16.00 10.86
N LEU A 120 -11.44 16.31 12.07
CA LEU A 120 -12.74 16.92 12.29
C LEU A 120 -12.87 18.29 11.62
N LEU A 121 -11.81 19.08 11.60
CA LEU A 121 -11.75 20.38 10.92
C LEU A 121 -11.81 20.22 9.40
N LEU A 122 -11.07 19.22 8.86
CA LEU A 122 -10.92 19.06 7.42
C LEU A 122 -11.97 18.17 6.75
N ARG A 123 -12.69 17.32 7.50
CA ARG A 123 -13.66 16.35 6.94
C ARG A 123 -14.82 16.96 6.16
N ARG A 124 -15.09 18.26 6.34
CA ARG A 124 -16.15 19.02 5.67
C ARG A 124 -15.60 20.03 4.66
N HIS A 125 -14.30 20.00 4.39
CA HIS A 125 -13.69 20.89 3.39
C HIS A 125 -14.24 20.59 2.00
N ALA A 126 -14.36 21.61 1.14
CA ALA A 126 -14.91 21.45 -0.21
C ALA A 126 -14.07 20.50 -1.11
N SER A 127 -12.75 20.44 -0.89
CA SER A 127 -11.86 19.56 -1.65
C SER A 127 -11.68 18.19 -0.97
N ARG A 128 -11.94 17.11 -1.71
CA ARG A 128 -11.69 15.73 -1.26
C ARG A 128 -10.22 15.44 -0.98
N THR A 129 -9.30 16.08 -1.71
CA THR A 129 -7.85 15.96 -1.44
C THR A 129 -7.52 16.43 -0.03
N VAL A 130 -8.10 17.56 0.40
CA VAL A 130 -7.90 18.11 1.76
C VAL A 130 -8.59 17.24 2.82
N GLN A 131 -9.79 16.74 2.52
CA GLN A 131 -10.48 15.76 3.40
C GLN A 131 -9.62 14.51 3.58
N TYR A 132 -9.09 13.97 2.48
CA TYR A 132 -8.24 12.78 2.49
C TYR A 132 -6.95 13.00 3.28
N PHE A 133 -6.30 14.14 3.11
CA PHE A 133 -5.14 14.52 3.92
C PHE A 133 -5.46 14.46 5.42
N GLY A 134 -6.56 15.08 5.87
CA GLY A 134 -6.98 15.06 7.28
C GLY A 134 -7.26 13.63 7.79
N LEU A 135 -7.92 12.81 6.99
CA LEU A 135 -8.22 11.42 7.29
C LEU A 135 -6.93 10.58 7.43
N ARG A 136 -5.97 10.78 6.54
CA ARG A 136 -4.68 10.05 6.57
C ARG A 136 -3.80 10.53 7.71
N ALA A 137 -3.78 11.82 8.01
CA ALA A 137 -3.06 12.37 9.16
C ALA A 137 -3.60 11.78 10.48
N PHE A 138 -4.92 11.70 10.64
CA PHE A 138 -5.54 11.04 11.81
C PHE A 138 -5.18 9.55 11.89
N ARG A 139 -5.28 8.82 10.79
CA ARG A 139 -4.86 7.41 10.74
C ARG A 139 -3.40 7.23 11.13
N PHE A 140 -2.51 8.12 10.69
CA PHE A 140 -1.09 8.11 11.09
C PHE A 140 -0.91 8.30 12.60
N GLN A 141 -1.66 9.24 13.21
CA GLN A 141 -1.58 9.44 14.66
C GLN A 141 -2.05 8.21 15.44
N LEU A 142 -3.10 7.53 14.96
CA LEU A 142 -3.54 6.25 15.55
C LEU A 142 -2.44 5.18 15.46
N TYR A 143 -1.83 5.00 14.27
CA TYR A 143 -0.73 4.05 14.09
C TYR A 143 0.46 4.38 14.98
N PHE A 144 0.87 5.66 14.98
CA PHE A 144 2.03 6.08 15.73
C PHE A 144 1.79 5.92 17.23
N SER A 145 0.70 6.45 17.74
CA SER A 145 0.42 6.49 19.18
C SER A 145 0.02 5.13 19.77
N LEU A 146 -0.67 4.28 18.98
CA LEU A 146 -1.18 3.00 19.50
C LEU A 146 -0.31 1.79 19.12
N LEU A 147 0.54 1.86 18.10
CA LEU A 147 1.33 0.72 17.68
C LEU A 147 2.83 0.99 17.68
N TYR A 148 3.31 1.97 16.90
CA TYR A 148 4.74 2.19 16.73
C TYR A 148 5.41 2.67 18.01
N TYR A 149 4.89 3.70 18.66
CA TYR A 149 5.51 4.28 19.82
C TYR A 149 5.52 3.33 21.04
N PRO A 150 4.41 2.62 21.37
CA PRO A 150 4.47 1.58 22.39
C PRO A 150 5.54 0.52 22.11
N VAL A 151 5.59 0.00 20.88
CA VAL A 151 6.57 -1.02 20.47
C VAL A 151 8.01 -0.49 20.59
N PHE A 152 8.29 0.73 20.09
CA PHE A 152 9.61 1.34 20.24
C PHE A 152 10.01 1.49 21.71
N SER A 153 9.08 1.91 22.57
CA SER A 153 9.35 2.09 24.01
C SER A 153 9.64 0.78 24.75
N LEU A 154 9.23 -0.37 24.19
CA LEU A 154 9.59 -1.69 24.75
C LEU A 154 11.04 -2.07 24.44
N PHE A 155 11.53 -1.71 23.26
CA PHE A 155 12.88 -2.10 22.80
C PHE A 155 13.95 -1.07 23.10
N LEU A 156 13.58 0.21 23.21
CA LEU A 156 14.50 1.30 23.54
C LEU A 156 14.33 1.70 25.00
N PRO A 157 15.42 2.09 25.71
CA PRO A 157 15.35 2.50 27.12
C PRO A 157 14.77 3.92 27.30
N ILE A 158 13.92 4.37 26.38
CA ILE A 158 13.31 5.70 26.33
C ILE A 158 11.84 5.61 25.93
N GLY A 159 11.06 6.62 26.27
CA GLY A 159 9.67 6.79 25.83
C GLY A 159 8.64 6.60 26.95
N ASP A 160 7.50 7.25 26.77
CA ASP A 160 6.42 7.39 27.77
C ASP A 160 5.77 6.06 28.12
N TRP A 161 5.68 5.15 27.17
CA TRP A 161 5.01 3.86 27.36
C TRP A 161 5.67 2.96 28.40
N ARG A 162 6.93 3.21 28.75
CA ARG A 162 7.59 2.55 29.89
C ARG A 162 6.98 2.97 31.22
N THR A 163 6.68 4.26 31.36
CA THR A 163 6.01 4.81 32.56
C THR A 163 4.53 4.42 32.56
N ILE A 164 3.87 4.46 31.40
CA ILE A 164 2.46 4.04 31.28
C ILE A 164 2.27 2.56 31.63
N TYR A 165 3.24 1.69 31.30
CA TYR A 165 3.23 0.26 31.61
C TYR A 165 4.11 -0.12 32.80
N ASP A 166 4.36 0.81 33.72
CA ASP A 166 5.01 0.48 34.97
C ASP A 166 4.00 -0.13 35.96
N PHE A 167 3.82 -1.43 35.83
CA PHE A 167 2.91 -2.21 36.70
C PHE A 167 3.39 -2.33 38.14
N VAL A 168 4.65 -1.95 38.42
CA VAL A 168 5.19 -1.94 39.78
C VAL A 168 4.82 -0.65 40.47
N ALA A 169 5.06 0.50 39.83
CA ALA A 169 4.81 1.81 40.41
C ALA A 169 3.30 2.19 40.38
N THR A 170 2.56 1.80 39.35
CA THR A 170 1.14 2.18 39.14
C THR A 170 0.27 1.00 38.64
N PRO A 171 0.12 -0.11 39.43
CA PRO A 171 -0.48 -1.35 38.95
C PRO A 171 -1.92 -1.17 38.41
N LEU A 172 -2.77 -0.41 39.09
CA LEU A 172 -4.15 -0.18 38.67
C LEU A 172 -4.25 0.70 37.43
N LEU A 173 -3.47 1.77 37.35
CA LEU A 173 -3.46 2.69 36.19
C LEU A 173 -2.86 2.01 34.98
N SER A 174 -1.74 1.32 35.15
CA SER A 174 -1.08 0.55 34.07
C SER A 174 -1.97 -0.58 33.57
N GLY A 175 -2.68 -1.28 34.48
CA GLY A 175 -3.65 -2.30 34.12
C GLY A 175 -4.83 -1.73 33.33
N ALA A 176 -5.42 -0.64 33.79
CA ALA A 176 -6.51 0.05 33.07
C ALA A 176 -6.05 0.56 31.70
N ALA A 177 -4.85 1.17 31.63
CA ALA A 177 -4.28 1.62 30.36
C ALA A 177 -4.06 0.45 29.38
N ALA A 178 -3.58 -0.69 29.85
CA ALA A 178 -3.40 -1.86 29.00
C ALA A 178 -4.73 -2.36 28.41
N VAL A 179 -5.79 -2.41 29.20
CA VAL A 179 -7.13 -2.81 28.73
C VAL A 179 -7.66 -1.81 27.69
N VAL A 180 -7.59 -0.50 27.98
CA VAL A 180 -8.03 0.55 27.07
C VAL A 180 -7.20 0.53 25.78
N HIS A 181 -5.88 0.38 25.89
CA HIS A 181 -5.01 0.33 24.73
C HIS A 181 -5.33 -0.87 23.80
N VAL A 182 -5.51 -2.06 24.35
CA VAL A 182 -5.92 -3.25 23.59
C VAL A 182 -7.28 -3.02 22.93
N ALA A 183 -8.25 -2.44 23.64
CA ALA A 183 -9.55 -2.12 23.08
C ALA A 183 -9.46 -1.13 21.92
N LEU A 184 -8.64 -0.09 22.04
CA LEU A 184 -8.38 0.90 20.98
C LEU A 184 -7.66 0.27 19.77
N LEU A 185 -6.68 -0.62 19.99
CA LEU A 185 -6.02 -1.36 18.91
C LEU A 185 -7.00 -2.26 18.16
N LEU A 186 -7.86 -2.99 18.87
CA LEU A 186 -8.89 -3.83 18.26
C LEU A 186 -9.91 -3.00 17.47
N TRP A 187 -10.34 -1.86 18.03
CA TRP A 187 -11.22 -0.91 17.33
C TRP A 187 -10.56 -0.36 16.08
N PHE A 188 -9.32 0.12 16.19
CA PHE A 188 -8.57 0.68 15.07
C PHE A 188 -8.36 -0.37 13.96
N TRP A 189 -7.95 -1.59 14.33
CA TRP A 189 -7.78 -2.69 13.39
C TRP A 189 -9.08 -3.05 12.65
N ARG A 190 -10.22 -3.08 13.37
CA ARG A 190 -11.53 -3.31 12.75
C ARG A 190 -11.94 -2.16 11.84
N ALA A 191 -11.78 -0.92 12.29
CA ALA A 191 -12.10 0.27 11.51
C ALA A 191 -11.25 0.35 10.23
N ASP A 192 -9.95 0.08 10.33
CA ASP A 192 -9.04 0.06 9.19
C ASP A 192 -9.45 -1.02 8.18
N ARG A 193 -9.69 -2.25 8.64
CA ARG A 193 -10.20 -3.35 7.78
C ARG A 193 -11.61 -3.12 7.25
N ALA A 194 -12.39 -2.32 7.92
CA ALA A 194 -13.67 -1.86 7.41
C ALA A 194 -13.54 -0.74 6.36
N GLY A 195 -12.33 -0.27 6.03
CA GLY A 195 -12.08 0.81 5.08
C GLY A 195 -12.54 2.18 5.59
N ALA A 196 -12.59 2.39 6.92
CA ALA A 196 -12.99 3.67 7.50
C ALA A 196 -12.00 4.81 7.18
N PHE A 197 -10.76 4.46 6.88
CA PHE A 197 -9.69 5.39 6.52
C PHE A 197 -9.38 5.41 5.02
N GLU A 198 -10.25 4.86 4.20
CA GLU A 198 -10.14 4.86 2.74
C GLU A 198 -11.07 5.89 2.11
N MET A 199 -10.60 6.49 1.05
CA MET A 199 -11.39 7.35 0.17
C MET A 199 -10.95 7.04 -1.26
N PRO A 200 -11.82 6.53 -2.12
CA PRO A 200 -11.45 6.14 -3.46
C PRO A 200 -11.06 7.35 -4.31
N ALA A 201 -10.04 7.16 -5.13
CA ALA A 201 -9.62 8.11 -6.15
C ALA A 201 -10.31 7.79 -7.49
N PHE A 202 -10.44 8.80 -8.33
CA PHE A 202 -11.07 8.73 -9.65
C PHE A 202 -10.20 9.46 -10.68
N ASP A 203 -10.19 8.99 -11.93
CA ASP A 203 -9.42 9.64 -12.99
C ASP A 203 -10.13 10.90 -13.50
N THR A 204 -11.46 10.92 -13.50
CA THR A 204 -12.30 12.03 -13.97
C THR A 204 -13.45 12.33 -13.02
N ALA A 205 -13.95 13.58 -13.06
CA ALA A 205 -15.15 13.96 -12.32
C ALA A 205 -16.40 13.20 -12.81
N ALA A 206 -16.45 12.83 -14.09
CA ALA A 206 -17.55 12.04 -14.65
C ALA A 206 -17.56 10.61 -14.07
N GLU A 207 -16.40 9.98 -13.92
CA GLU A 207 -16.26 8.68 -13.27
C GLU A 207 -16.71 8.73 -11.81
N GLN A 208 -16.30 9.76 -11.08
CA GLN A 208 -16.74 9.99 -9.71
C GLN A 208 -18.25 10.12 -9.62
N ALA A 209 -18.86 10.96 -10.45
CA ALA A 209 -20.31 11.18 -10.46
C ALA A 209 -21.06 9.88 -10.84
N HIS A 210 -20.54 9.13 -11.80
CA HIS A 210 -21.11 7.82 -12.18
C HIS A 210 -21.00 6.82 -11.02
N PHE A 211 -19.87 6.75 -10.33
CA PHE A 211 -19.72 5.88 -9.16
C PHE A 211 -20.71 6.24 -8.05
N GLU A 212 -20.86 7.52 -7.75
CA GLU A 212 -21.79 8.00 -6.71
C GLU A 212 -23.25 7.69 -7.07
N ALA A 213 -23.62 7.81 -8.35
CA ALA A 213 -24.96 7.47 -8.82
C ALA A 213 -25.21 5.95 -8.78
N THR A 214 -24.21 5.13 -9.13
CA THR A 214 -24.35 3.65 -9.18
C THR A 214 -24.20 2.99 -7.83
N ALA A 215 -23.48 3.58 -6.87
CA ALA A 215 -23.37 3.08 -5.50
C ALA A 215 -24.73 2.99 -4.79
N VAL A 216 -25.71 3.77 -5.26
CA VAL A 216 -27.11 3.78 -4.76
C VAL A 216 -27.98 2.77 -5.49
N ALA A 217 -27.58 2.27 -6.67
CA ALA A 217 -28.38 1.36 -7.50
C ALA A 217 -28.28 -0.10 -6.99
N THR A 218 -29.23 -0.50 -6.17
CA THR A 218 -29.26 -1.81 -5.46
C THR A 218 -29.89 -2.95 -6.26
N GLY A 219 -29.68 -3.09 -7.52
CA GLY A 219 -30.31 -4.19 -8.27
C GLY A 219 -29.58 -4.72 -9.49
N ASP A 220 -28.62 -3.97 -10.03
CA ASP A 220 -27.85 -4.38 -11.21
C ASP A 220 -26.52 -5.04 -10.81
N PRO A 221 -26.31 -6.35 -11.05
CA PRO A 221 -25.05 -7.03 -10.75
C PRO A 221 -23.84 -6.41 -11.44
N ALA A 222 -24.02 -5.94 -12.69
CA ALA A 222 -22.94 -5.34 -13.45
C ALA A 222 -22.52 -3.97 -12.84
N ALA A 223 -23.47 -3.17 -12.36
CA ALA A 223 -23.18 -1.92 -11.67
C ALA A 223 -22.44 -2.18 -10.34
N GLN A 224 -22.86 -3.19 -9.57
CA GLN A 224 -22.18 -3.57 -8.32
C GLN A 224 -20.74 -4.00 -8.56
N LEU A 225 -20.46 -4.81 -9.61
CA LEU A 225 -19.09 -5.19 -9.96
C LEU A 225 -18.27 -4.02 -10.46
N ARG A 226 -18.83 -3.11 -11.26
CA ARG A 226 -18.14 -1.87 -11.64
C ARG A 226 -17.75 -1.04 -10.42
N ALA A 227 -18.64 -0.92 -9.43
CA ALA A 227 -18.34 -0.23 -8.17
C ALA A 227 -17.19 -0.89 -7.42
N VAL A 228 -17.14 -2.22 -7.35
CA VAL A 228 -16.01 -2.96 -6.76
C VAL A 228 -14.70 -2.68 -7.51
N GLN A 229 -14.73 -2.67 -8.84
CA GLN A 229 -13.56 -2.36 -9.68
C GLN A 229 -13.05 -0.93 -9.41
N THR A 230 -13.95 0.04 -9.39
CA THR A 230 -13.62 1.44 -9.13
C THR A 230 -13.02 1.62 -7.74
N LEU A 231 -13.60 1.02 -6.70
CA LEU A 231 -13.03 1.04 -5.34
C LEU A 231 -11.63 0.43 -5.30
N ARG A 232 -11.44 -0.71 -5.97
CA ARG A 232 -10.14 -1.39 -6.04
C ARG A 232 -9.10 -0.53 -6.76
N GLN A 233 -9.43 -0.02 -7.94
CA GLN A 233 -8.55 0.83 -8.75
C GLN A 233 -8.30 2.17 -8.06
N GLY A 234 -9.29 2.74 -7.41
CA GLY A 234 -9.23 3.98 -6.65
C GLY A 234 -8.46 3.89 -5.33
N GLY A 235 -7.92 2.69 -4.95
CA GLY A 235 -7.12 2.53 -3.72
C GLY A 235 -7.93 2.44 -2.44
N ALA A 236 -9.14 1.89 -2.53
CA ALA A 236 -10.01 1.57 -1.40
C ALA A 236 -10.23 0.04 -1.30
N PRO A 237 -9.17 -0.77 -1.09
CA PRO A 237 -9.24 -2.22 -1.18
C PRO A 237 -10.12 -2.86 -0.11
N HIS A 238 -10.19 -2.30 1.09
CA HIS A 238 -11.05 -2.86 2.15
C HIS A 238 -12.53 -2.58 1.87
N GLN A 239 -12.86 -1.39 1.34
CA GLN A 239 -14.23 -1.09 0.87
C GLN A 239 -14.61 -1.99 -0.30
N ALA A 240 -13.69 -2.18 -1.27
CA ALA A 240 -13.88 -3.08 -2.38
C ALA A 240 -14.13 -4.53 -1.90
N ASN A 241 -13.34 -5.03 -0.93
CA ASN A 241 -13.51 -6.36 -0.36
C ASN A 241 -14.88 -6.54 0.31
N ARG A 242 -15.36 -5.55 1.06
CA ARG A 242 -16.70 -5.61 1.68
C ARG A 242 -17.81 -5.67 0.63
N SER A 243 -17.75 -4.79 -0.36
CA SER A 243 -18.74 -4.74 -1.45
C SER A 243 -18.72 -6.05 -2.25
N LEU A 244 -17.53 -6.59 -2.53
CA LEU A 244 -17.34 -7.85 -3.22
C LEU A 244 -17.86 -9.05 -2.41
N ALA A 245 -17.62 -9.06 -1.09
CA ALA A 245 -18.14 -10.15 -0.23
C ALA A 245 -19.67 -10.20 -0.25
N ALA A 246 -20.33 -9.04 -0.17
CA ALA A 246 -21.78 -8.94 -0.30
C ALA A 246 -22.26 -9.39 -1.69
N PHE A 247 -21.56 -8.98 -2.76
CA PHE A 247 -21.84 -9.38 -4.12
C PHE A 247 -21.73 -10.90 -4.30
N ILE A 248 -20.65 -11.54 -3.87
CA ILE A 248 -20.43 -12.99 -4.01
C ILE A 248 -21.46 -13.78 -3.18
N ALA A 249 -21.88 -13.27 -2.02
CA ALA A 249 -22.94 -13.89 -1.23
C ALA A 249 -24.27 -13.95 -2.00
N THR A 250 -24.57 -12.93 -2.81
CA THR A 250 -25.78 -12.87 -3.65
C THR A 250 -25.60 -13.61 -4.97
N TYR A 251 -24.40 -13.55 -5.58
CA TYR A 251 -24.10 -14.12 -6.90
C TYR A 251 -22.87 -15.06 -6.84
N PRO A 252 -22.97 -16.23 -6.18
CA PRO A 252 -21.82 -17.12 -5.93
C PRO A 252 -21.20 -17.74 -7.19
N GLN A 253 -21.96 -17.77 -8.31
CA GLN A 253 -21.54 -18.29 -9.59
C GLN A 253 -21.06 -17.21 -10.58
N SER A 254 -20.83 -15.97 -10.13
CA SER A 254 -20.26 -14.94 -11.01
C SER A 254 -18.78 -15.20 -11.23
N ALA A 255 -18.39 -15.48 -12.48
CA ALA A 255 -17.00 -15.61 -12.89
C ALA A 255 -16.23 -14.31 -12.65
N GLU A 256 -16.82 -13.17 -13.03
CA GLU A 256 -16.25 -11.84 -12.86
C GLU A 256 -16.09 -11.48 -11.37
N GLY A 257 -17.04 -11.88 -10.52
CA GLY A 257 -16.95 -11.73 -9.08
C GLY A 257 -15.75 -12.50 -8.50
N GLN A 258 -15.52 -13.73 -8.95
CA GLN A 258 -14.36 -14.52 -8.54
C GLN A 258 -13.04 -13.92 -9.04
N LEU A 259 -13.02 -13.34 -10.27
CA LEU A 259 -11.86 -12.63 -10.79
C LEU A 259 -11.53 -11.40 -9.92
N GLN A 260 -12.53 -10.58 -9.55
CA GLN A 260 -12.29 -9.44 -8.65
C GLN A 260 -11.75 -9.90 -7.29
N ARG A 261 -12.21 -11.05 -6.78
CA ARG A 261 -11.66 -11.66 -5.55
C ARG A 261 -10.20 -12.04 -5.73
N ALA A 262 -9.81 -12.64 -6.85
CA ALA A 262 -8.42 -12.97 -7.15
C ALA A 262 -7.53 -11.72 -7.17
N LEU A 263 -7.98 -10.67 -7.87
CA LEU A 263 -7.25 -9.41 -7.99
C LEU A 263 -7.08 -8.70 -6.64
N LEU A 264 -8.12 -8.63 -5.82
CA LEU A 264 -8.05 -8.04 -4.49
C LEU A 264 -7.14 -8.85 -3.55
N SER A 265 -7.17 -10.19 -3.64
CA SER A 265 -6.31 -11.06 -2.84
C SER A 265 -4.83 -10.97 -3.24
N ALA A 266 -4.54 -10.61 -4.50
CA ALA A 266 -3.18 -10.39 -4.99
C ALA A 266 -2.63 -8.99 -4.65
N GLN A 267 -3.49 -8.00 -4.40
CA GLN A 267 -3.06 -6.65 -4.03
C GLN A 267 -2.43 -6.62 -2.63
N GLY A 268 -1.29 -5.95 -2.50
CA GLY A 268 -0.63 -5.70 -1.20
C GLY A 268 0.20 -6.86 -0.65
N ARG A 269 0.30 -7.98 -1.36
CA ARG A 269 1.25 -9.06 -1.09
C ARG A 269 2.33 -9.01 -2.16
N GLY A 270 3.58 -9.22 -1.77
CA GLY A 270 4.71 -9.22 -2.73
C GLY A 270 4.66 -10.35 -3.77
N GLY A 271 3.50 -11.02 -3.91
CA GLY A 271 3.26 -12.10 -4.85
C GLY A 271 1.80 -12.58 -4.86
N VAL A 272 1.50 -13.57 -5.69
CA VAL A 272 0.16 -14.14 -5.86
C VAL A 272 -0.02 -15.35 -4.94
N GLY A 273 -0.60 -15.12 -3.78
CA GLY A 273 -0.88 -16.17 -2.81
C GLY A 273 -1.89 -17.22 -3.32
N ARG A 274 -1.97 -18.35 -2.59
CA ARG A 274 -2.85 -19.47 -2.91
C ARG A 274 -4.32 -19.04 -3.09
N ASP A 275 -4.83 -18.19 -2.19
CA ASP A 275 -6.23 -17.74 -2.24
C ASP A 275 -6.56 -16.98 -3.53
N ALA A 276 -5.61 -16.17 -4.03
CA ALA A 276 -5.77 -15.43 -5.29
C ALA A 276 -5.76 -16.39 -6.49
N ALA A 277 -4.85 -17.37 -6.52
CA ALA A 277 -4.77 -18.36 -7.56
C ALA A 277 -6.01 -19.27 -7.60
N GLU A 278 -6.52 -19.71 -6.45
CA GLU A 278 -7.75 -20.51 -6.34
C GLU A 278 -8.97 -19.72 -6.85
N ALA A 279 -9.09 -18.44 -6.48
CA ALA A 279 -10.17 -17.59 -6.98
C ALA A 279 -10.08 -17.37 -8.49
N ALA A 280 -8.85 -17.19 -9.04
CA ALA A 280 -8.62 -17.07 -10.47
C ALA A 280 -9.01 -18.37 -11.23
N ARG A 281 -8.60 -19.54 -10.73
CA ARG A 281 -9.03 -20.84 -11.30
C ARG A 281 -10.53 -21.03 -11.26
N ARG A 282 -11.17 -20.62 -10.17
CA ARG A 282 -12.64 -20.68 -10.07
C ARG A 282 -13.31 -19.75 -11.07
N ALA A 283 -12.77 -18.54 -11.28
CA ALA A 283 -13.27 -17.62 -12.29
C ALA A 283 -13.20 -18.24 -13.71
N LEU A 284 -12.07 -18.87 -14.05
CA LEU A 284 -11.89 -19.59 -15.32
C LEU A 284 -12.86 -20.76 -15.47
N ALA A 285 -13.07 -21.56 -14.42
CA ALA A 285 -14.00 -22.69 -14.45
C ALA A 285 -15.47 -22.27 -14.60
N LEU A 286 -15.84 -21.09 -14.11
CA LEU A 286 -17.18 -20.52 -14.26
C LEU A 286 -17.40 -19.88 -15.64
N GLY A 287 -16.36 -19.69 -16.44
CA GLY A 287 -16.43 -19.16 -17.80
C GLY A 287 -16.47 -17.64 -17.86
N LEU A 288 -15.30 -17.02 -17.84
CA LEU A 288 -15.15 -15.58 -18.09
C LEU A 288 -15.52 -15.26 -19.53
N ARG A 289 -16.38 -14.27 -19.72
CA ARG A 289 -16.90 -13.88 -21.03
C ARG A 289 -15.88 -13.10 -21.85
N GLU A 290 -15.17 -12.18 -21.16
CA GLU A 290 -14.19 -11.31 -21.80
C GLU A 290 -12.83 -12.02 -21.87
N PRO A 291 -12.24 -12.17 -23.08
CA PRO A 291 -10.95 -12.82 -23.24
C PRO A 291 -9.82 -12.16 -22.44
N GLY A 292 -9.86 -10.81 -22.26
CA GLY A 292 -8.93 -10.07 -21.45
C GLY A 292 -8.98 -10.46 -19.97
N ASP A 293 -10.16 -10.71 -19.45
CA ASP A 293 -10.36 -11.17 -18.08
C ASP A 293 -9.88 -12.62 -17.90
N ALA A 294 -10.10 -13.48 -18.90
CA ALA A 294 -9.57 -14.83 -18.89
C ALA A 294 -8.03 -14.84 -18.94
N ALA A 295 -7.42 -14.01 -19.79
CA ALA A 295 -5.95 -13.85 -19.83
C ALA A 295 -5.40 -13.33 -18.49
N LEU A 296 -6.08 -12.40 -17.86
CA LEU A 296 -5.69 -11.85 -16.53
C LEU A 296 -5.80 -12.92 -15.43
N ALA A 297 -6.86 -13.73 -15.43
CA ALA A 297 -7.02 -14.83 -14.49
C ALA A 297 -5.89 -15.86 -14.65
N ARG A 298 -5.55 -16.25 -15.91
CA ARG A 298 -4.44 -17.16 -16.21
C ARG A 298 -3.09 -16.58 -15.80
N GLN A 299 -2.88 -15.28 -16.01
CA GLN A 299 -1.67 -14.58 -15.55
C GLN A 299 -1.49 -14.70 -14.04
N LEU A 300 -2.55 -14.53 -13.25
CA LEU A 300 -2.50 -14.69 -11.79
C LEU A 300 -2.14 -16.14 -11.39
N VAL A 301 -2.73 -17.14 -12.07
CA VAL A 301 -2.38 -18.55 -11.82
C VAL A 301 -0.92 -18.81 -12.18
N ALA A 302 -0.45 -18.32 -13.32
CA ALA A 302 0.93 -18.50 -13.78
C ALA A 302 1.94 -17.86 -12.81
N LEU A 303 1.66 -16.66 -12.31
CA LEU A 303 2.50 -15.99 -11.30
C LEU A 303 2.60 -16.84 -10.04
N HIS A 304 1.49 -17.40 -9.57
CA HIS A 304 1.49 -18.31 -8.42
C HIS A 304 2.36 -19.55 -8.66
N GLU A 305 2.26 -20.18 -9.83
CA GLU A 305 3.07 -21.36 -10.17
C GLU A 305 4.55 -21.02 -10.31
N LEU A 306 4.88 -19.84 -10.86
CA LEU A 306 6.27 -19.35 -10.91
C LEU A 306 6.87 -19.16 -9.50
N GLU A 307 6.11 -18.62 -8.55
CA GLU A 307 6.54 -18.47 -7.16
C GLU A 307 6.78 -19.83 -6.48
N ARG A 308 5.99 -20.85 -6.84
CA ARG A 308 6.19 -22.23 -6.38
C ARG A 308 7.33 -22.96 -7.08
N GLY A 309 7.90 -22.36 -8.13
CA GLY A 309 8.96 -22.97 -8.94
C GLY A 309 8.47 -23.91 -10.04
N ASP A 310 7.14 -24.04 -10.24
CA ASP A 310 6.58 -24.87 -11.31
C ASP A 310 6.53 -24.12 -12.64
N GLY A 311 7.67 -24.10 -13.35
CA GLY A 311 7.78 -23.46 -14.65
C GLY A 311 6.91 -24.11 -15.73
N ARG A 312 6.60 -25.42 -15.64
CA ARG A 312 5.75 -26.12 -16.65
C ARG A 312 4.30 -25.73 -16.49
N ALA A 313 3.77 -25.72 -15.25
CA ALA A 313 2.41 -25.30 -14.99
C ALA A 313 2.21 -23.82 -15.35
N ALA A 314 3.18 -22.96 -15.00
CA ALA A 314 3.15 -21.55 -15.38
C ALA A 314 3.12 -21.35 -16.91
N GLN A 315 3.99 -22.09 -17.64
CA GLN A 315 4.02 -22.03 -19.11
C GLN A 315 2.66 -22.39 -19.70
N ALA A 316 2.03 -23.48 -19.26
CA ALA A 316 0.73 -23.91 -19.78
C ALA A 316 -0.36 -22.84 -19.64
N GLU A 317 -0.41 -22.16 -18.50
CA GLU A 317 -1.35 -21.06 -18.29
C GLU A 317 -1.03 -19.83 -19.17
N LEU A 318 0.27 -19.52 -19.38
CA LEU A 318 0.67 -18.39 -20.23
C LEU A 318 0.47 -18.68 -21.72
N ASP A 319 0.69 -19.92 -22.16
CA ASP A 319 0.37 -20.36 -23.52
C ASP A 319 -1.15 -20.21 -23.78
N ALA A 320 -1.97 -20.65 -22.83
CA ALA A 320 -3.41 -20.48 -22.91
C ALA A 320 -3.85 -19.00 -22.82
N ALA A 321 -3.14 -18.15 -22.08
CA ALA A 321 -3.42 -16.72 -22.01
C ALA A 321 -3.10 -16.00 -23.34
N LEU A 322 -2.02 -16.38 -23.99
CA LEU A 322 -1.58 -15.79 -25.26
C LEU A 322 -2.36 -16.32 -26.46
N SER A 323 -2.86 -17.56 -26.38
CA SER A 323 -3.64 -18.21 -27.46
C SER A 323 -5.17 -17.99 -27.34
N ALA A 324 -5.63 -17.37 -26.28
CA ALA A 324 -7.05 -17.33 -25.91
C ALA A 324 -7.99 -16.59 -26.88
N ALA A 325 -7.49 -16.15 -28.04
CA ALA A 325 -8.31 -15.48 -29.03
C ALA A 325 -7.90 -15.76 -30.50
N PRO A 326 -8.10 -17.00 -31.03
CA PRO A 326 -8.02 -17.19 -32.45
C PRO A 326 -9.16 -16.40 -33.12
N GLY A 327 -8.80 -15.38 -33.91
CA GLY A 327 -9.76 -14.52 -34.64
C GLY A 327 -10.14 -13.22 -33.92
N TYR A 328 -9.62 -12.93 -32.77
CA TYR A 328 -9.72 -11.62 -32.16
C TYR A 328 -8.64 -10.68 -32.72
N ASP A 329 -9.01 -9.41 -32.91
CA ASP A 329 -8.09 -8.34 -33.26
C ASP A 329 -6.89 -8.36 -32.29
N PRO A 330 -5.62 -8.39 -32.76
CA PRO A 330 -4.47 -8.35 -31.89
C PRO A 330 -4.47 -7.15 -30.94
N ASP A 331 -5.28 -6.13 -31.19
CA ASP A 331 -5.41 -4.94 -30.34
C ASP A 331 -6.34 -5.12 -29.13
N TRP A 332 -7.10 -6.23 -29.01
CA TRP A 332 -7.94 -6.47 -27.83
C TRP A 332 -7.15 -6.61 -26.51
N LEU A 333 -5.92 -7.11 -26.60
CA LEU A 333 -5.01 -7.13 -25.49
C LEU A 333 -3.97 -6.03 -25.72
N PRO A 334 -3.96 -4.95 -24.91
CA PRO A 334 -2.97 -3.89 -25.06
C PRO A 334 -1.57 -4.47 -25.22
N GLY A 335 -0.77 -3.96 -26.15
CA GLY A 335 0.56 -4.46 -26.46
C GLY A 335 1.45 -4.58 -25.22
N LEU A 336 1.26 -3.68 -24.25
CA LEU A 336 1.94 -3.74 -22.98
C LEU A 336 1.59 -4.97 -22.13
N ARG A 337 0.33 -5.40 -22.13
CA ARG A 337 -0.08 -6.63 -21.43
C ARG A 337 0.47 -7.87 -22.10
N ARG A 338 0.49 -7.89 -23.43
CA ARG A 338 1.15 -8.96 -24.20
C ARG A 338 2.64 -9.02 -23.88
N ALA A 339 3.31 -7.88 -23.81
CA ALA A 339 4.71 -7.80 -23.38
C ALA A 339 4.95 -8.44 -22.01
N GLU A 340 4.06 -8.17 -21.05
CA GLU A 340 4.13 -8.79 -19.72
C GLU A 340 3.93 -10.31 -19.75
N LEU A 341 2.97 -10.82 -20.53
CA LEU A 341 2.73 -12.25 -20.67
C LEU A 341 3.94 -12.96 -21.32
N HIS A 342 4.53 -12.39 -22.37
CA HIS A 342 5.75 -12.91 -22.97
C HIS A 342 6.92 -12.91 -21.98
N ALA A 343 7.10 -11.86 -21.20
CA ALA A 343 8.12 -11.79 -20.15
C ALA A 343 7.94 -12.90 -19.10
N LEU A 344 6.71 -13.12 -18.63
CA LEU A 344 6.41 -14.19 -17.68
C LEU A 344 6.62 -15.57 -18.28
N ARG A 345 6.30 -15.78 -19.57
CA ARG A 345 6.55 -17.04 -20.27
C ARG A 345 8.07 -17.27 -20.41
N GLY A 346 8.84 -16.24 -20.65
CA GLY A 346 10.31 -16.30 -20.59
C GLY A 346 10.85 -16.74 -19.23
N GLN A 347 10.27 -16.20 -18.15
CA GLN A 347 10.60 -16.65 -16.79
C GLN A 347 10.23 -18.12 -16.57
N ALA A 348 9.08 -18.58 -17.09
CA ALA A 348 8.66 -19.97 -17.01
C ALA A 348 9.64 -20.91 -17.75
N TYR A 349 10.13 -20.53 -18.93
CA TYR A 349 11.16 -21.27 -19.66
C TYR A 349 12.50 -21.30 -18.92
N ARG A 350 12.91 -20.16 -18.32
CA ARG A 350 14.14 -20.09 -17.52
C ARG A 350 14.08 -21.04 -16.30
N ARG A 351 12.90 -21.15 -15.63
CA ARG A 351 12.68 -22.13 -14.55
C ARG A 351 12.82 -23.59 -15.03
N GLN A 352 12.67 -23.85 -16.31
CA GLN A 352 12.82 -25.15 -16.94
C GLN A 352 14.23 -25.36 -17.55
N ALA A 353 15.18 -24.44 -17.33
CA ALA A 353 16.49 -24.37 -17.95
C ALA A 353 16.47 -24.31 -19.51
N ARG A 354 15.35 -23.85 -20.11
CA ARG A 354 15.17 -23.62 -21.54
C ARG A 354 15.54 -22.18 -21.88
N TYR A 355 16.84 -21.88 -21.82
CA TYR A 355 17.33 -20.51 -21.85
C TYR A 355 17.15 -19.82 -23.22
N GLU A 356 17.27 -20.53 -24.34
CA GLU A 356 17.06 -19.98 -25.68
C GLU A 356 15.58 -19.59 -25.90
N ASP A 357 14.66 -20.43 -25.44
CA ASP A 357 13.23 -20.12 -25.51
C ASP A 357 12.91 -18.94 -24.60
N ALA A 358 13.49 -18.90 -23.40
CA ALA A 358 13.32 -17.79 -22.46
C ALA A 358 13.81 -16.46 -23.07
N TYR A 359 15.00 -16.45 -23.68
CA TYR A 359 15.60 -15.27 -24.30
C TYR A 359 14.73 -14.74 -25.44
N ARG A 360 14.24 -15.64 -26.30
CA ARG A 360 13.35 -15.32 -27.44
C ARG A 360 12.03 -14.68 -26.94
N GLU A 361 11.40 -15.28 -25.92
CA GLU A 361 10.15 -14.78 -25.37
C GLU A 361 10.29 -13.41 -24.74
N ILE A 362 11.34 -13.19 -23.98
CA ILE A 362 11.61 -11.87 -23.39
C ILE A 362 11.88 -10.85 -24.51
N GLY A 363 12.53 -11.26 -25.61
CA GLY A 363 12.75 -10.44 -26.81
C GLY A 363 11.43 -9.99 -27.45
N LEU A 364 10.47 -10.90 -27.63
CA LEU A 364 9.15 -10.53 -28.13
C LEU A 364 8.44 -9.52 -27.20
N GLY A 365 8.55 -9.71 -25.88
CA GLY A 365 8.03 -8.75 -24.92
C GLY A 365 8.72 -7.38 -25.01
N LEU A 366 10.03 -7.37 -25.22
CA LEU A 366 10.83 -6.15 -25.37
C LEU A 366 10.41 -5.36 -26.63
N ASP A 367 10.23 -6.04 -27.77
CA ASP A 367 9.77 -5.41 -29.02
C ASP A 367 8.40 -4.75 -28.84
N LEU A 368 7.48 -5.43 -28.17
CA LEU A 368 6.14 -4.88 -27.87
C LEU A 368 6.21 -3.68 -26.92
N ALA A 369 7.08 -3.70 -25.92
CA ALA A 369 7.26 -2.59 -25.00
C ALA A 369 7.87 -1.37 -25.70
N MET A 370 8.84 -1.58 -26.60
CA MET A 370 9.45 -0.54 -27.41
C MET A 370 8.43 0.06 -28.39
N ALA A 371 7.65 -0.76 -29.08
CA ALA A 371 6.59 -0.29 -29.98
C ALA A 371 5.52 0.53 -29.24
N ALA A 372 5.27 0.24 -27.96
CA ALA A 372 4.37 1.01 -27.10
C ALA A 372 5.01 2.27 -26.48
N GLY A 373 6.28 2.58 -26.76
CA GLY A 373 6.99 3.73 -26.20
C GLY A 373 7.29 3.63 -24.69
N ARG A 374 7.26 2.42 -24.12
CA ARG A 374 7.44 2.17 -22.68
C ARG A 374 8.88 1.78 -22.35
N GLU A 375 9.74 2.80 -22.34
CA GLU A 375 11.18 2.62 -22.07
C GLU A 375 11.47 2.04 -20.67
N ASP A 376 10.62 2.34 -19.70
CA ASP A 376 10.70 1.79 -18.34
C ASP A 376 10.54 0.25 -18.33
N VAL A 377 9.57 -0.26 -19.09
CA VAL A 377 9.31 -1.69 -19.26
C VAL A 377 10.42 -2.33 -20.12
N ALA A 378 10.80 -1.67 -21.22
CA ALA A 378 11.84 -2.15 -22.11
C ALA A 378 13.19 -2.34 -21.38
N ARG A 379 13.58 -1.42 -20.50
CA ARG A 379 14.79 -1.53 -19.68
C ARG A 379 14.72 -2.76 -18.79
N ARG A 380 13.62 -2.96 -18.07
CA ARG A 380 13.42 -4.15 -17.21
C ARG A 380 13.55 -5.45 -18.02
N LEU A 381 13.02 -5.50 -19.25
CA LEU A 381 13.08 -6.70 -20.09
C LEU A 381 14.49 -6.96 -20.63
N ARG A 382 15.28 -5.92 -20.92
CA ARG A 382 16.71 -6.07 -21.22
C ARG A 382 17.49 -6.67 -20.04
N ASP A 383 17.21 -6.20 -18.82
CA ASP A 383 17.83 -6.76 -17.61
C ASP A 383 17.46 -8.25 -17.43
N GLU A 384 16.20 -8.62 -17.74
CA GLU A 384 15.76 -10.04 -17.72
C GLU A 384 16.44 -10.88 -18.81
N GLN A 385 16.70 -10.35 -20.01
CA GLN A 385 17.48 -11.05 -21.02
C GLN A 385 18.92 -11.29 -20.56
N GLN A 386 19.60 -10.28 -20.03
CA GLN A 386 20.95 -10.41 -19.48
C GLN A 386 21.01 -11.43 -18.33
N LEU A 387 20.00 -11.42 -17.46
CA LEU A 387 19.89 -12.44 -16.40
C LEU A 387 19.74 -13.85 -16.98
N THR A 388 19.04 -14.01 -18.11
CA THR A 388 18.85 -15.29 -18.79
C THR A 388 20.16 -15.79 -19.39
N GLU A 389 20.94 -14.92 -20.03
CA GLU A 389 22.30 -15.24 -20.55
C GLU A 389 23.24 -15.63 -19.44
N LYS A 390 23.23 -14.91 -18.32
CA LYS A 390 24.01 -15.25 -17.13
C LYS A 390 23.68 -16.65 -16.61
N HIS A 391 22.43 -17.05 -16.58
CA HIS A 391 22.02 -18.38 -16.18
C HIS A 391 22.39 -19.45 -17.22
N ALA A 392 22.37 -19.11 -18.50
CA ALA A 392 22.81 -19.99 -19.58
C ALA A 392 24.33 -20.17 -19.62
N GLY A 393 25.11 -19.28 -19.00
CA GLY A 393 26.57 -19.27 -19.04
C GLY A 393 27.15 -18.93 -20.43
N ARG A 394 26.34 -18.35 -21.32
CA ARG A 394 26.72 -17.99 -22.69
C ARG A 394 25.88 -16.84 -23.25
N ASP A 395 26.41 -16.21 -24.29
CA ASP A 395 25.66 -15.22 -25.10
C ASP A 395 24.59 -15.95 -25.91
N LEU A 396 23.33 -15.51 -25.74
CA LEU A 396 22.16 -16.06 -26.45
C LEU A 396 21.73 -15.16 -27.62
N SER A 397 22.37 -14.02 -27.82
CA SER A 397 22.09 -13.10 -28.93
C SER A 397 22.74 -13.59 -30.24
N ALA A 398 23.79 -14.39 -30.14
CA ALA A 398 24.46 -14.96 -31.29
C ALA A 398 23.60 -16.06 -31.96
N PRO A 399 23.47 -16.09 -33.31
CA PRO A 399 22.79 -17.17 -34.00
C PRO A 399 23.45 -18.50 -33.66
N LEU A 400 22.63 -19.53 -33.38
CA LEU A 400 23.11 -20.89 -33.19
C LEU A 400 23.94 -21.28 -34.42
N GLU A 401 25.27 -21.40 -34.29
CA GLU A 401 26.07 -22.07 -35.29
C GLU A 401 25.46 -23.46 -35.46
N LYS A 402 24.95 -23.74 -36.67
CA LYS A 402 24.53 -25.09 -37.02
C LYS A 402 25.77 -25.97 -36.91
N HIS A 403 25.93 -26.66 -35.78
CA HIS A 403 26.91 -27.74 -35.71
C HIS A 403 26.47 -28.77 -36.73
N ASN A 404 27.11 -28.71 -37.90
CA ASN A 404 27.17 -29.81 -38.85
C ASN A 404 27.83 -30.99 -38.11
N VAL A 405 27.02 -31.79 -37.41
CA VAL A 405 27.46 -33.12 -37.00
C VAL A 405 27.50 -33.92 -38.28
N PRO A 406 28.70 -34.36 -38.75
CA PRO A 406 28.76 -35.29 -39.85
C PRO A 406 28.06 -36.57 -39.38
N LEU A 407 27.02 -36.97 -40.11
CA LEU A 407 26.41 -38.27 -39.93
C LEU A 407 27.42 -39.36 -40.24
N PRO A 408 27.52 -40.43 -39.42
CA PRO A 408 28.42 -41.52 -39.60
C PRO A 408 28.14 -42.36 -40.87
#